data_5ae250242efac9a2b1c7dd1a8e4de86e
#
_entry.id   5ae250242efac9a2b1c7dd1a8e4de86e
#
_cell.length_a   1.000
_cell.length_b   1.000
_cell.length_c   1.000
_cell.angle_alpha   90.00
_cell.angle_beta   90.00
_cell.angle_gamma   90.00
#
_symmetry.space_group_name_H-M   'P 1'
#
loop_
_entity.id
_entity.type
_entity.pdbx_description
1 polymer ?
#
loop_
_entity_poly.entity_id
_entity_poly.type
_entity_poly.pdbx_seq_one_letter_code
_entity_poly.pdbx_strand_id
1 'polypeptide(L)'
;EYAQDFIDYLRPQTIIGRFGQGGIPALRQVPFNIRVHAQVSGGAAGWVGEGKARPLTKFDFESITFSHAKVSAIAVLTEELIRFSSPAADALVRNALAEAVVARLDTDFVDPKKAAVADVSPASITHDVKGTASTGNPDADAEAAFGQFVAANLQPTGAVWLMSSTNALALSMRKNALGQKEYPDMTLLGGSFQGLPVIVSQYVGDQLVLVNAPDIYLADDGGVAVDMSREASLEMQSEPTGDSTTPSPVELVSMFQTGSVAIRAERWINWRRRRTAAVAVITGVNYGSASGG
;
A
#
# COMPACT_ATOMS: atom_id res chain seq x y z
N GLU A 1 -9.39 18.62 15.72
CA GLU A 1 -10.66 18.02 15.25
C GLU A 1 -10.62 17.82 13.73
N TYR A 2 -10.41 18.85 12.88
CA TYR A 2 -10.39 18.72 11.41
C TYR A 2 -9.38 17.73 10.85
N ALA A 3 -8.19 17.63 11.44
CA ALA A 3 -7.15 16.70 11.00
C ALA A 3 -7.54 15.25 11.30
N GLN A 4 -8.19 15.00 12.43
CA GLN A 4 -8.61 13.67 12.86
C GLN A 4 -9.78 13.14 12.01
N ASP A 5 -10.76 14.01 11.72
CA ASP A 5 -11.87 13.70 10.81
C ASP A 5 -11.38 13.38 9.39
N PHE A 6 -10.31 14.06 8.93
CA PHE A 6 -9.69 13.80 7.64
C PHE A 6 -8.99 12.44 7.60
N ILE A 7 -8.33 12.04 8.67
CA ILE A 7 -7.67 10.73 8.81
C ILE A 7 -8.70 9.61 8.81
N ASP A 8 -9.77 9.75 9.57
CA ASP A 8 -10.82 8.74 9.65
C ASP A 8 -11.58 8.58 8.33
N TYR A 9 -11.64 9.66 7.53
CA TYR A 9 -12.16 9.60 6.17
C TYR A 9 -11.20 8.90 5.18
N LEU A 10 -9.88 9.13 5.31
CA LEU A 10 -8.85 8.60 4.42
C LEU A 10 -8.56 7.11 4.66
N ARG A 11 -8.62 6.67 5.91
CA ARG A 11 -8.21 5.32 6.33
C ARG A 11 -8.91 4.19 5.56
N PRO A 12 -10.25 4.18 5.40
CA PRO A 12 -10.94 3.10 4.70
C PRO A 12 -10.73 3.13 3.17
N GLN A 13 -10.16 4.21 2.62
CA GLN A 13 -9.98 4.37 1.17
C GLN A 13 -8.63 3.84 0.70
N THR A 14 -7.61 3.78 1.57
CA THR A 14 -6.29 3.25 1.23
C THR A 14 -6.22 1.74 1.41
N ILE A 15 -5.42 1.06 0.57
CA ILE A 15 -5.07 -0.35 0.75
C ILE A 15 -4.50 -0.57 2.16
N ILE A 16 -3.53 0.27 2.55
CA ILE A 16 -2.86 0.18 3.87
C ILE A 16 -3.85 0.34 5.02
N GLY A 17 -4.80 1.27 4.90
CA GLY A 17 -5.79 1.53 5.94
C GLY A 17 -6.85 0.45 6.10
N ARG A 18 -7.05 -0.40 5.09
CA ARG A 18 -7.97 -1.54 5.16
C ARG A 18 -7.39 -2.74 5.92
N PHE A 19 -6.06 -2.84 5.99
CA PHE A 19 -5.43 -3.84 6.85
C PHE A 19 -5.79 -3.59 8.32
N GLY A 20 -6.20 -4.63 9.03
CA GLY A 20 -6.66 -4.55 10.41
C GLY A 20 -8.13 -4.15 10.59
N GLN A 21 -8.90 -3.99 9.51
CA GLN A 21 -10.33 -3.70 9.55
C GLN A 21 -11.15 -4.87 9.01
N GLY A 22 -12.39 -5.01 9.49
CA GLY A 22 -13.38 -5.95 8.93
C GLY A 22 -12.93 -7.41 8.86
N GLY A 23 -12.09 -7.87 9.79
CA GLY A 23 -11.55 -9.23 9.80
C GLY A 23 -10.31 -9.42 8.92
N ILE A 24 -9.81 -8.38 8.28
CA ILE A 24 -8.57 -8.40 7.51
C ILE A 24 -7.37 -8.34 8.47
N PRO A 25 -6.37 -9.23 8.34
CA PRO A 25 -5.17 -9.20 9.18
C PRO A 25 -4.46 -7.85 9.14
N ALA A 26 -3.95 -7.39 10.29
CA ALA A 26 -3.24 -6.13 10.39
C ALA A 26 -1.78 -6.27 9.95
N LEU A 27 -1.22 -5.20 9.38
CA LEU A 27 0.21 -5.07 9.16
C LEU A 27 0.92 -4.93 10.52
N ARG A 28 2.17 -5.35 10.57
CA ARG A 28 2.97 -5.25 11.79
C ARG A 28 3.46 -3.82 12.00
N GLN A 29 2.85 -3.13 12.94
CA GLN A 29 3.24 -1.77 13.28
C GLN A 29 4.59 -1.73 14.01
N VAL A 30 5.44 -0.80 13.60
CA VAL A 30 6.74 -0.50 14.20
C VAL A 30 6.92 1.02 14.28
N PRO A 31 7.53 1.54 15.32
CA PRO A 31 7.82 2.98 15.40
C PRO A 31 8.93 3.38 14.43
N PHE A 32 8.97 4.67 14.08
CA PHE A 32 10.09 5.25 13.33
C PHE A 32 11.40 5.24 14.15
N ASN A 33 12.54 5.30 13.46
CA ASN A 33 13.89 5.37 14.02
C ASN A 33 14.31 4.19 14.91
N ILE A 34 13.62 3.07 14.82
CA ILE A 34 14.02 1.84 15.52
C ILE A 34 14.76 0.92 14.55
N ARG A 35 15.82 0.30 15.07
CA ARG A 35 16.47 -0.83 14.41
C ARG A 35 15.71 -2.11 14.75
N VAL A 36 15.06 -2.69 13.78
CA VAL A 36 14.41 -3.99 13.92
C VAL A 36 15.36 -5.06 13.40
N HIS A 37 15.67 -6.04 14.24
CA HIS A 37 16.43 -7.21 13.81
C HIS A 37 15.46 -8.23 13.21
N ALA A 38 15.53 -8.41 11.89
CA ALA A 38 14.79 -9.44 11.19
C ALA A 38 15.64 -10.69 11.09
N GLN A 39 15.14 -11.82 11.55
CA GLN A 39 15.78 -13.10 11.34
C GLN A 39 15.58 -13.52 9.88
N VAL A 40 16.69 -13.69 9.15
CA VAL A 40 16.68 -14.06 7.73
C VAL A 40 16.74 -15.58 7.57
N SER A 41 17.47 -16.28 8.44
CA SER A 41 17.55 -17.73 8.43
C SER A 41 17.20 -18.35 9.80
N GLY A 42 16.50 -19.47 9.74
CA GLY A 42 16.19 -20.26 10.93
C GLY A 42 17.39 -21.13 11.36
N GLY A 43 17.45 -21.43 12.66
CA GLY A 43 18.40 -22.41 13.16
C GLY A 43 17.94 -23.84 12.90
N ALA A 44 18.89 -24.75 12.74
CA ALA A 44 18.64 -26.18 12.70
C ALA A 44 18.80 -26.79 14.10
N ALA A 45 17.83 -27.59 14.54
CA ALA A 45 17.93 -28.40 15.75
C ALA A 45 18.21 -29.86 15.36
N GLY A 46 19.04 -30.55 16.11
CA GLY A 46 19.33 -31.95 15.90
C GLY A 46 19.13 -32.78 17.16
N TRP A 47 18.73 -34.04 16.99
CA TRP A 47 18.70 -35.01 18.09
C TRP A 47 20.11 -35.40 18.47
N VAL A 48 20.43 -35.36 19.76
CA VAL A 48 21.77 -35.64 20.26
C VAL A 48 21.67 -36.76 21.29
N GLY A 49 22.48 -37.81 21.09
CA GLY A 49 22.63 -38.92 22.05
C GLY A 49 23.45 -38.50 23.28
N GLU A 50 23.34 -39.30 24.33
CA GLU A 50 24.11 -39.10 25.57
C GLU A 50 25.61 -39.04 25.28
N GLY A 51 26.31 -38.05 25.83
CA GLY A 51 27.78 -37.88 25.65
C GLY A 51 28.21 -37.36 24.26
N LYS A 52 27.30 -36.99 23.35
CA LYS A 52 27.64 -36.46 22.02
C LYS A 52 27.64 -34.94 21.98
N ALA A 53 28.50 -34.39 21.13
CA ALA A 53 28.57 -32.97 20.90
C ALA A 53 27.26 -32.44 20.29
N ARG A 54 26.80 -31.29 20.77
CA ARG A 54 25.60 -30.61 20.25
C ARG A 54 25.92 -29.85 18.98
N PRO A 55 25.08 -29.94 17.92
CA PRO A 55 25.27 -29.16 16.71
C PRO A 55 25.17 -27.67 16.99
N LEU A 56 26.09 -26.88 16.45
CA LEU A 56 26.05 -25.43 16.52
C LEU A 56 25.10 -24.90 15.46
N THR A 57 24.22 -24.04 15.87
CA THR A 57 23.28 -23.35 14.97
C THR A 57 23.68 -21.89 14.82
N LYS A 58 23.78 -21.43 13.57
CA LYS A 58 24.00 -20.02 13.25
C LYS A 58 22.66 -19.36 12.89
N PHE A 59 22.40 -18.22 13.50
CA PHE A 59 21.26 -17.36 13.15
C PHE A 59 21.80 -16.14 12.43
N ASP A 60 21.23 -15.84 11.28
CA ASP A 60 21.54 -14.61 10.56
C ASP A 60 20.44 -13.59 10.81
N PHE A 61 20.83 -12.41 11.28
CA PHE A 61 19.95 -11.29 11.54
C PHE A 61 20.32 -10.14 10.63
N GLU A 62 19.32 -9.58 9.94
CA GLU A 62 19.44 -8.32 9.23
C GLU A 62 18.91 -7.19 10.11
N SER A 63 19.65 -6.09 10.20
CA SER A 63 19.22 -4.88 10.90
C SER A 63 18.50 -3.96 9.93
N ILE A 64 17.21 -3.78 10.14
CA ILE A 64 16.36 -2.90 9.34
C ILE A 64 16.16 -1.61 10.13
N THR A 65 16.53 -0.48 9.55
CA THR A 65 16.24 0.85 10.10
C THR A 65 15.09 1.48 9.31
N PHE A 66 14.09 2.00 10.03
CA PHE A 66 12.99 2.73 9.44
C PHE A 66 13.30 4.22 9.51
N SER A 67 13.68 4.81 8.38
CA SER A 67 13.76 6.26 8.23
C SER A 67 12.36 6.86 8.06
N HIS A 68 12.24 8.16 8.28
CA HIS A 68 11.00 8.87 8.00
C HIS A 68 10.82 8.98 6.47
N ALA A 69 9.64 8.61 5.99
CA ALA A 69 9.20 8.94 4.65
C ALA A 69 7.95 9.80 4.76
N LYS A 70 7.82 10.79 3.90
CA LYS A 70 6.75 11.79 3.95
C LYS A 70 6.02 11.86 2.62
N VAL A 71 4.71 11.73 2.66
CA VAL A 71 3.84 12.04 1.52
C VAL A 71 3.18 13.39 1.78
N SER A 72 3.30 14.31 0.82
CA SER A 72 2.74 15.64 0.92
C SER A 72 1.97 15.99 -0.35
N ALA A 73 0.85 16.69 -0.18
CA ALA A 73 0.07 17.29 -1.26
C ALA A 73 -0.24 18.74 -0.90
N ILE A 74 -0.16 19.62 -1.90
CA ILE A 74 -0.48 21.05 -1.75
C ILE A 74 -1.60 21.39 -2.73
N ALA A 75 -2.67 22.04 -2.26
CA ALA A 75 -3.69 22.62 -3.09
C ALA A 75 -3.75 24.13 -2.88
N VAL A 76 -4.00 24.87 -3.96
CA VAL A 76 -4.16 26.33 -3.93
C VAL A 76 -5.59 26.68 -4.31
N LEU A 77 -6.23 27.51 -3.50
CA LEU A 77 -7.60 27.99 -3.68
C LEU A 77 -7.62 29.49 -3.68
N THR A 78 -8.52 30.10 -4.45
CA THR A 78 -8.77 31.53 -4.38
C THR A 78 -9.56 31.88 -3.12
N GLU A 79 -9.27 33.04 -2.52
CA GLU A 79 -9.98 33.52 -1.33
C GLU A 79 -11.46 33.72 -1.61
N GLU A 80 -11.80 34.09 -2.84
CA GLU A 80 -13.20 34.24 -3.29
C GLU A 80 -13.95 32.91 -3.24
N LEU A 81 -13.29 31.80 -3.65
CA LEU A 81 -13.87 30.45 -3.57
C LEU A 81 -14.18 30.09 -2.11
N ILE A 82 -13.28 30.40 -1.19
CA ILE A 82 -13.47 30.11 0.24
C ILE A 82 -14.56 30.98 0.86
N ARG A 83 -14.64 32.25 0.49
CA ARG A 83 -15.63 33.19 1.07
C ARG A 83 -17.05 33.01 0.54
N PHE A 84 -17.17 32.70 -0.74
CA PHE A 84 -18.48 32.61 -1.42
C PHE A 84 -18.96 31.19 -1.65
N SER A 85 -18.13 30.18 -1.32
CA SER A 85 -18.55 28.81 -1.44
C SER A 85 -19.36 28.35 -0.23
N SER A 86 -20.32 27.50 -0.54
CA SER A 86 -21.06 26.76 0.49
C SER A 86 -20.14 25.76 1.21
N PRO A 87 -20.52 25.22 2.39
CA PRO A 87 -19.79 24.12 3.05
C PRO A 87 -19.47 22.92 2.13
N ALA A 88 -20.19 22.79 1.01
CA ALA A 88 -19.96 21.77 0.00
C ALA A 88 -18.64 21.94 -0.76
N ALA A 89 -18.15 23.17 -0.98
CA ALA A 89 -16.87 23.36 -1.69
C ALA A 89 -15.67 23.05 -0.81
N ASP A 90 -15.75 23.30 0.47
CA ASP A 90 -14.71 22.92 1.44
C ASP A 90 -14.56 21.39 1.51
N ALA A 91 -15.68 20.67 1.49
CA ALA A 91 -15.71 19.22 1.39
C ALA A 91 -15.12 18.70 0.06
N LEU A 92 -15.37 19.39 -1.05
CA LEU A 92 -14.87 19.02 -2.38
C LEU A 92 -13.34 19.10 -2.45
N VAL A 93 -12.75 20.15 -1.90
CA VAL A 93 -11.29 20.29 -1.84
C VAL A 93 -10.65 19.26 -0.92
N ARG A 94 -11.25 19.03 0.24
CA ARG A 94 -10.81 18.00 1.16
C ARG A 94 -10.81 16.62 0.50
N ASN A 95 -11.88 16.30 -0.22
CA ASN A 95 -12.01 15.04 -0.93
C ASN A 95 -10.96 14.90 -2.04
N ALA A 96 -10.74 15.96 -2.83
CA ALA A 96 -9.73 15.94 -3.89
C ALA A 96 -8.30 15.76 -3.34
N LEU A 97 -7.95 16.42 -2.23
CA LEU A 97 -6.68 16.21 -1.55
C LEU A 97 -6.54 14.79 -1.01
N ALA A 98 -7.61 14.26 -0.41
CA ALA A 98 -7.67 12.90 0.07
C ALA A 98 -7.43 11.90 -1.05
N GLU A 99 -8.14 12.04 -2.16
CA GLU A 99 -8.00 11.18 -3.34
C GLU A 99 -6.58 11.19 -3.90
N ALA A 100 -5.94 12.36 -3.98
CA ALA A 100 -4.56 12.46 -4.45
C ALA A 100 -3.58 11.72 -3.54
N VAL A 101 -3.72 11.86 -2.22
CA VAL A 101 -2.87 11.14 -1.24
C VAL A 101 -3.13 9.63 -1.29
N VAL A 102 -4.39 9.20 -1.38
CA VAL A 102 -4.78 7.80 -1.53
C VAL A 102 -4.18 7.20 -2.80
N ALA A 103 -4.36 7.86 -3.93
CA ALA A 103 -3.86 7.41 -5.22
C ALA A 103 -2.34 7.21 -5.17
N ARG A 104 -1.61 8.16 -4.58
CA ARG A 104 -0.17 8.07 -4.45
C ARG A 104 0.28 6.93 -3.54
N LEU A 105 -0.33 6.80 -2.36
CA LEU A 105 0.00 5.75 -1.40
C LEU A 105 -0.29 4.36 -1.94
N ASP A 106 -1.46 4.17 -2.53
CA ASP A 106 -1.86 2.87 -3.07
C ASP A 106 -0.99 2.48 -4.28
N THR A 107 -0.70 3.43 -5.16
CA THR A 107 0.21 3.19 -6.30
C THR A 107 1.60 2.81 -5.80
N ASP A 108 2.21 3.62 -4.93
CA ASP A 108 3.56 3.37 -4.42
C ASP A 108 3.64 2.08 -3.59
N PHE A 109 2.53 1.63 -3.02
CA PHE A 109 2.48 0.38 -2.24
C PHE A 109 2.56 -0.87 -3.12
N VAL A 110 1.95 -0.85 -4.31
CA VAL A 110 1.81 -2.04 -5.17
C VAL A 110 2.50 -1.97 -6.53
N ASP A 111 3.09 -0.84 -6.93
CA ASP A 111 3.77 -0.70 -8.23
C ASP A 111 5.09 -1.49 -8.24
N PRO A 112 5.24 -2.55 -9.06
CA PRO A 112 6.46 -3.37 -9.09
C PRO A 112 7.71 -2.60 -9.57
N LYS A 113 7.53 -1.45 -10.22
CA LYS A 113 8.63 -0.61 -10.70
C LYS A 113 9.13 0.38 -9.65
N LYS A 114 8.37 0.56 -8.56
CA LYS A 114 8.72 1.54 -7.52
C LYS A 114 9.83 1.02 -6.62
N ALA A 115 11.05 1.45 -6.90
CA ALA A 115 12.21 1.24 -6.03
C ALA A 115 12.20 2.21 -4.83
N ALA A 116 12.91 1.85 -3.77
CA ALA A 116 13.15 2.76 -2.66
C ALA A 116 14.04 3.93 -3.09
N VAL A 117 13.73 5.12 -2.61
CA VAL A 117 14.62 6.28 -2.66
C VAL A 117 15.01 6.60 -1.22
N ALA A 118 16.31 6.56 -0.93
CA ALA A 118 16.82 6.76 0.42
C ALA A 118 16.28 8.06 1.02
N ASP A 119 15.76 7.96 2.25
CA ASP A 119 15.20 9.07 3.04
C ASP A 119 14.03 9.84 2.38
N VAL A 120 13.51 9.37 1.24
CA VAL A 120 12.42 10.01 0.51
C VAL A 120 11.17 9.10 0.47
N SER A 121 11.32 7.88 -0.05
CA SER A 121 10.16 6.99 -0.22
C SER A 121 10.54 5.52 -0.11
N PRO A 122 9.65 4.66 0.46
CA PRO A 122 9.85 3.21 0.50
C PRO A 122 9.76 2.58 -0.90
N ALA A 123 10.33 1.38 -1.02
CA ALA A 123 10.01 0.52 -2.15
C ALA A 123 8.57 -0.03 -2.04
N SER A 124 7.96 -0.32 -3.16
CA SER A 124 6.71 -1.08 -3.17
C SER A 124 6.89 -2.47 -2.55
N ILE A 125 5.82 -3.02 -2.01
CA ILE A 125 5.82 -4.40 -1.51
C ILE A 125 5.97 -5.44 -2.62
N THR A 126 5.71 -5.08 -3.87
CA THR A 126 5.86 -5.93 -5.05
C THR A 126 7.19 -5.73 -5.79
N HIS A 127 7.96 -4.70 -5.42
CA HIS A 127 9.27 -4.43 -6.03
C HIS A 127 10.23 -5.60 -5.81
N ASP A 128 10.97 -5.99 -6.86
CA ASP A 128 11.88 -7.15 -6.87
C ASP A 128 11.24 -8.50 -6.50
N VAL A 129 9.91 -8.61 -6.60
CA VAL A 129 9.23 -9.90 -6.52
C VAL A 129 9.16 -10.51 -7.91
N LYS A 130 9.63 -11.75 -8.05
CA LYS A 130 9.48 -12.49 -9.29
C LYS A 130 8.01 -12.86 -9.49
N GLY A 131 7.32 -12.13 -10.38
CA GLY A 131 5.94 -12.41 -10.75
C GLY A 131 5.82 -13.70 -11.56
N THR A 132 4.70 -14.41 -11.39
CA THR A 132 4.27 -15.51 -12.26
C THR A 132 3.21 -14.98 -13.21
N ALA A 133 3.29 -15.33 -14.49
CA ALA A 133 2.26 -14.93 -15.46
C ALA A 133 0.94 -15.64 -15.16
N SER A 134 -0.17 -14.91 -15.28
CA SER A 134 -1.52 -15.47 -15.13
C SER A 134 -1.81 -16.50 -16.21
N THR A 135 -2.51 -17.56 -15.82
CA THR A 135 -3.03 -18.59 -16.73
C THR A 135 -4.42 -18.22 -17.28
N GLY A 136 -5.05 -17.15 -16.74
CA GLY A 136 -6.45 -16.81 -16.98
C GLY A 136 -7.43 -17.63 -16.15
N ASN A 137 -6.95 -18.64 -15.44
CA ASN A 137 -7.76 -19.43 -14.50
C ASN A 137 -7.48 -18.97 -13.06
N PRO A 138 -8.48 -18.41 -12.35
CA PRO A 138 -8.29 -17.91 -10.99
C PRO A 138 -7.77 -18.96 -9.99
N ASP A 139 -8.23 -20.21 -10.11
CA ASP A 139 -7.82 -21.27 -9.19
C ASP A 139 -6.36 -21.68 -9.42
N ALA A 140 -5.94 -21.80 -10.68
CA ALA A 140 -4.56 -22.11 -11.01
C ALA A 140 -3.61 -20.97 -10.62
N ASP A 141 -4.05 -19.72 -10.77
CA ASP A 141 -3.28 -18.55 -10.37
C ASP A 141 -3.17 -18.47 -8.83
N ALA A 142 -4.24 -18.79 -8.11
CA ALA A 142 -4.21 -18.89 -6.65
C ALA A 142 -3.29 -20.01 -6.18
N GLU A 143 -3.35 -21.19 -6.80
CA GLU A 143 -2.45 -22.32 -6.52
C GLU A 143 -0.98 -21.92 -6.73
N ALA A 144 -0.66 -21.23 -7.82
CA ALA A 144 0.68 -20.73 -8.11
C ALA A 144 1.17 -19.74 -7.04
N ALA A 145 0.32 -18.83 -6.57
CA ALA A 145 0.64 -17.91 -5.50
C ALA A 145 0.87 -18.61 -4.16
N PHE A 146 0.00 -19.53 -3.77
CA PHE A 146 0.19 -20.35 -2.57
C PHE A 146 1.45 -21.21 -2.67
N GLY A 147 1.74 -21.76 -3.86
CA GLY A 147 2.94 -22.55 -4.12
C GLY A 147 4.23 -21.78 -3.80
N GLN A 148 4.28 -20.48 -4.08
CA GLN A 148 5.42 -19.62 -3.73
C GLN A 148 5.62 -19.54 -2.19
N PHE A 149 4.54 -19.42 -1.41
CA PHE A 149 4.62 -19.44 0.06
C PHE A 149 5.06 -20.80 0.60
N VAL A 150 4.50 -21.89 0.06
CA VAL A 150 4.87 -23.25 0.46
C VAL A 150 6.35 -23.55 0.14
N ALA A 151 6.82 -23.15 -1.06
CA ALA A 151 8.22 -23.28 -1.45
C ALA A 151 9.18 -22.51 -0.54
N ALA A 152 8.72 -21.37 0.01
CA ALA A 152 9.46 -20.58 0.99
C ALA A 152 9.30 -21.08 2.43
N ASN A 153 8.61 -22.21 2.64
CA ASN A 153 8.28 -22.78 3.94
C ASN A 153 7.55 -21.80 4.86
N LEU A 154 6.65 -20.99 4.27
CA LEU A 154 5.80 -20.02 4.95
C LEU A 154 4.35 -20.48 4.95
N GLN A 155 3.71 -20.35 6.11
CA GLN A 155 2.26 -20.56 6.21
C GLN A 155 1.53 -19.22 6.05
N PRO A 156 0.57 -19.10 5.11
CA PRO A 156 -0.14 -17.84 4.85
C PRO A 156 -1.28 -17.59 5.85
N THR A 157 -1.03 -17.73 7.15
CA THR A 157 -2.04 -17.61 8.22
C THR A 157 -2.64 -16.21 8.36
N GLY A 158 -1.93 -15.20 7.91
CA GLY A 158 -2.40 -13.80 7.89
C GLY A 158 -2.36 -13.22 6.49
N ALA A 159 -2.55 -14.05 5.46
CA ALA A 159 -2.48 -13.59 4.08
C ALA A 159 -3.78 -12.90 3.64
N VAL A 160 -3.62 -11.94 2.72
CA VAL A 160 -4.66 -11.10 2.15
C VAL A 160 -4.43 -10.99 0.66
N TRP A 161 -5.49 -11.11 -0.11
CA TRP A 161 -5.46 -10.85 -1.55
C TRP A 161 -5.63 -9.37 -1.85
N LEU A 162 -4.80 -8.85 -2.76
CA LEU A 162 -5.01 -7.54 -3.37
C LEU A 162 -5.32 -7.75 -4.85
N MET A 163 -6.39 -7.16 -5.34
CA MET A 163 -6.79 -7.24 -6.76
C MET A 163 -7.52 -5.99 -7.22
N SER A 164 -7.61 -5.81 -8.54
CA SER A 164 -8.37 -4.71 -9.12
C SER A 164 -9.88 -4.95 -9.02
N SER A 165 -10.65 -3.86 -9.06
CA SER A 165 -12.12 -3.91 -9.09
C SER A 165 -12.65 -4.67 -10.31
N THR A 166 -11.97 -4.59 -11.45
CA THR A 166 -12.32 -5.35 -12.66
C THR A 166 -12.23 -6.85 -12.44
N ASN A 167 -11.14 -7.33 -11.83
CA ASN A 167 -10.95 -8.74 -11.52
C ASN A 167 -11.92 -9.21 -10.42
N ALA A 168 -12.16 -8.38 -9.39
CA ALA A 168 -13.14 -8.68 -8.35
C ALA A 168 -14.57 -8.83 -8.91
N LEU A 169 -14.97 -7.94 -9.83
CA LEU A 169 -16.25 -8.04 -10.54
C LEU A 169 -16.35 -9.34 -11.33
N ALA A 170 -15.31 -9.65 -12.12
CA ALA A 170 -15.26 -10.85 -12.94
C ALA A 170 -15.43 -12.12 -12.09
N LEU A 171 -14.71 -12.22 -10.98
CA LEU A 171 -14.84 -13.35 -10.03
C LEU A 171 -16.24 -13.42 -9.42
N SER A 172 -16.83 -12.28 -9.03
CA SER A 172 -18.17 -12.24 -8.42
C SER A 172 -19.30 -12.66 -9.36
N MET A 173 -19.08 -12.50 -10.68
CA MET A 173 -20.07 -12.85 -11.72
C MET A 173 -19.83 -14.23 -12.34
N ARG A 174 -18.69 -14.86 -12.07
CA ARG A 174 -18.34 -16.15 -12.64
C ARG A 174 -19.28 -17.24 -12.13
N LYS A 175 -19.72 -18.09 -13.08
CA LYS A 175 -20.62 -19.19 -12.79
C LYS A 175 -19.97 -20.51 -13.19
N ASN A 176 -20.23 -21.54 -12.40
CA ASN A 176 -19.86 -22.91 -12.73
C ASN A 176 -20.77 -23.47 -13.83
N ALA A 177 -20.48 -24.69 -14.31
CA ALA A 177 -21.25 -25.37 -15.35
C ALA A 177 -22.73 -25.60 -14.96
N LEU A 178 -23.07 -25.56 -13.66
CA LEU A 178 -24.43 -25.71 -13.14
C LEU A 178 -25.16 -24.35 -13.03
N GLY A 179 -24.53 -23.23 -13.45
CA GLY A 179 -25.11 -21.90 -13.38
C GLY A 179 -25.08 -21.24 -12.01
N GLN A 180 -24.45 -21.87 -11.00
CA GLN A 180 -24.26 -21.31 -9.67
C GLN A 180 -22.99 -20.42 -9.66
N LYS A 181 -22.94 -19.45 -8.73
CA LYS A 181 -21.74 -18.65 -8.53
C LYS A 181 -20.57 -19.54 -8.11
N GLU A 182 -19.44 -19.41 -8.80
CA GLU A 182 -18.23 -20.18 -8.50
C GLU A 182 -17.56 -19.65 -7.21
N TYR A 183 -17.60 -18.33 -7.01
CA TYR A 183 -17.09 -17.65 -5.81
C TYR A 183 -18.21 -16.85 -5.14
N PRO A 184 -19.08 -17.50 -4.31
CA PRO A 184 -20.26 -16.86 -3.74
C PRO A 184 -19.91 -15.72 -2.75
N ASP A 185 -18.77 -15.83 -2.07
CA ASP A 185 -18.33 -14.87 -1.06
C ASP A 185 -17.59 -13.65 -1.66
N MET A 186 -17.37 -13.64 -2.98
CA MET A 186 -16.76 -12.52 -3.68
C MET A 186 -17.80 -11.49 -4.10
N THR A 187 -17.45 -10.21 -3.89
CA THR A 187 -18.22 -9.04 -4.32
C THR A 187 -17.29 -8.02 -4.99
N LEU A 188 -17.88 -7.03 -5.67
CA LEU A 188 -17.12 -5.91 -6.27
C LEU A 188 -16.28 -5.13 -5.23
N LEU A 189 -16.74 -5.06 -3.99
CA LEU A 189 -16.09 -4.28 -2.93
C LEU A 189 -15.08 -5.09 -2.10
N GLY A 190 -14.96 -6.37 -2.36
CA GLY A 190 -14.13 -7.31 -1.63
C GLY A 190 -14.89 -8.56 -1.26
N GLY A 191 -14.43 -9.25 -0.22
CA GLY A 191 -15.03 -10.50 0.25
C GLY A 191 -13.94 -11.51 0.59
N SER A 192 -14.18 -12.79 0.25
CA SER A 192 -13.23 -13.86 0.46
C SER A 192 -12.96 -14.61 -0.84
N PHE A 193 -11.69 -14.78 -1.17
CA PHE A 193 -11.22 -15.58 -2.29
C PHE A 193 -10.30 -16.69 -1.77
N GLN A 194 -10.62 -17.95 -2.10
CA GLN A 194 -9.89 -19.12 -1.61
C GLN A 194 -9.69 -19.12 -0.08
N GLY A 195 -10.73 -18.71 0.67
CA GLY A 195 -10.73 -18.68 2.14
C GLY A 195 -9.93 -17.52 2.76
N LEU A 196 -9.36 -16.61 1.97
CA LEU A 196 -8.62 -15.45 2.45
C LEU A 196 -9.35 -14.15 2.10
N PRO A 197 -9.26 -13.13 2.95
CA PRO A 197 -9.89 -11.83 2.69
C PRO A 197 -9.26 -11.14 1.49
N VAL A 198 -10.07 -10.31 0.82
CA VAL A 198 -9.71 -9.58 -0.39
C VAL A 198 -9.83 -8.09 -0.16
N ILE A 199 -8.77 -7.35 -0.47
CA ILE A 199 -8.77 -5.89 -0.58
C ILE A 199 -8.82 -5.54 -2.07
N VAL A 200 -9.82 -4.77 -2.46
CA VAL A 200 -10.01 -4.33 -3.84
C VAL A 200 -9.56 -2.89 -3.98
N SER A 201 -8.63 -2.61 -4.91
CA SER A 201 -8.23 -1.26 -5.28
C SER A 201 -7.89 -1.20 -6.77
N GLN A 202 -8.32 -0.13 -7.44
CA GLN A 202 -8.03 0.09 -8.86
C GLN A 202 -6.52 0.26 -9.15
N TYR A 203 -5.75 0.65 -8.14
CA TYR A 203 -4.30 0.89 -8.27
C TYR A 203 -3.47 -0.40 -8.33
N VAL A 204 -4.06 -1.56 -8.03
CA VAL A 204 -3.40 -2.86 -8.19
C VAL A 204 -3.18 -3.22 -9.67
N GLY A 205 -4.00 -2.64 -10.58
CA GLY A 205 -3.85 -2.85 -12.01
C GLY A 205 -4.16 -4.29 -12.45
N ASP A 206 -3.30 -4.84 -13.28
CA ASP A 206 -3.39 -6.20 -13.86
C ASP A 206 -2.69 -7.27 -13.00
N GLN A 207 -2.51 -6.99 -11.72
CA GLN A 207 -1.87 -7.93 -10.80
C GLN A 207 -2.89 -8.57 -9.85
N LEU A 208 -2.58 -9.80 -9.45
CA LEU A 208 -3.16 -10.44 -8.27
C LEU A 208 -2.02 -10.65 -7.28
N VAL A 209 -2.12 -10.01 -6.13
CA VAL A 209 -1.04 -10.01 -5.13
C VAL A 209 -1.52 -10.70 -3.87
N LEU A 210 -0.77 -11.70 -3.42
CA LEU A 210 -0.98 -12.35 -2.13
C LEU A 210 0.05 -11.82 -1.13
N VAL A 211 -0.42 -11.18 -0.08
CA VAL A 211 0.43 -10.52 0.94
C VAL A 211 0.23 -11.19 2.28
N ASN A 212 1.30 -11.64 2.91
CA ASN A 212 1.26 -12.06 4.31
C ASN A 212 1.40 -10.83 5.21
N ALA A 213 0.29 -10.31 5.72
CA ALA A 213 0.22 -9.04 6.44
C ALA A 213 1.18 -8.96 7.66
N PRO A 214 1.36 -10.00 8.50
CA PRO A 214 2.30 -9.97 9.62
C PRO A 214 3.77 -9.84 9.22
N ASP A 215 4.12 -10.14 7.96
CA ASP A 215 5.48 -10.02 7.42
C ASP A 215 5.73 -8.68 6.70
N ILE A 216 4.79 -7.76 6.78
CA ILE A 216 4.97 -6.37 6.33
C ILE A 216 5.05 -5.47 7.55
N TYR A 217 6.17 -4.78 7.69
CA TYR A 217 6.34 -3.74 8.69
C TYR A 217 5.74 -2.43 8.19
N LEU A 218 5.02 -1.75 9.03
CA LEU A 218 4.44 -0.44 8.79
C LEU A 218 4.87 0.51 9.91
N ALA A 219 5.54 1.58 9.57
CA ALA A 219 5.77 2.73 10.44
C ALA A 219 4.82 3.85 10.00
N ASP A 220 3.88 4.22 10.84
CA ASP A 220 2.86 5.22 10.57
C ASP A 220 2.67 6.07 11.81
N ASP A 221 2.81 7.37 11.68
CA ASP A 221 2.58 8.33 12.78
C ASP A 221 1.08 8.46 13.13
N GLY A 222 0.23 7.88 12.27
CA GLY A 222 -1.23 7.89 12.45
C GLY A 222 -1.86 9.26 12.27
N GLY A 223 -1.07 10.28 11.97
CA GLY A 223 -1.48 11.67 11.80
C GLY A 223 -1.33 12.16 10.35
N VAL A 224 -2.26 13.02 9.92
CA VAL A 224 -2.06 13.92 8.78
C VAL A 224 -1.99 15.34 9.33
N ALA A 225 -0.87 16.01 9.10
CA ALA A 225 -0.77 17.44 9.38
C ALA A 225 -1.41 18.21 8.21
N VAL A 226 -2.38 19.05 8.52
CA VAL A 226 -2.99 19.94 7.53
C VAL A 226 -2.70 21.38 7.95
N ASP A 227 -1.91 22.06 7.14
CA ASP A 227 -1.53 23.46 7.35
C ASP A 227 -2.14 24.35 6.27
N MET A 228 -2.53 25.55 6.66
CA MET A 228 -3.09 26.54 5.76
C MET A 228 -2.24 27.82 5.83
N SER A 229 -1.88 28.36 4.67
CA SER A 229 -1.12 29.59 4.57
C SER A 229 -1.68 30.55 3.51
N ARG A 230 -1.76 31.84 3.86
CA ARG A 230 -2.09 32.94 2.95
C ARG A 230 -0.88 33.77 2.55
N GLU A 231 0.25 33.53 3.21
CA GLU A 231 1.49 34.32 3.02
C GLU A 231 2.56 33.54 2.26
N ALA A 232 2.29 32.26 1.95
CA ALA A 232 3.23 31.40 1.25
C ALA A 232 3.50 31.91 -0.16
N SER A 233 4.74 31.69 -0.63
CA SER A 233 5.09 31.80 -2.04
C SER A 233 5.39 30.40 -2.56
N LEU A 234 4.73 30.00 -3.63
CA LEU A 234 4.77 28.65 -4.16
C LEU A 234 5.18 28.65 -5.63
N GLU A 235 5.92 27.63 -6.00
CA GLU A 235 6.14 27.26 -7.39
C GLU A 235 4.90 26.53 -7.90
N MET A 236 4.16 27.15 -8.83
CA MET A 236 2.88 26.67 -9.32
C MET A 236 3.07 25.60 -10.41
N GLN A 237 3.79 24.54 -10.07
CA GLN A 237 4.06 23.40 -10.94
C GLN A 237 3.71 22.09 -10.25
N SER A 238 3.36 21.08 -11.04
CA SER A 238 3.08 19.72 -10.51
C SER A 238 4.35 19.02 -10.02
N GLU A 239 5.50 19.38 -10.59
CA GLU A 239 6.83 18.86 -10.22
C GLU A 239 7.75 20.05 -9.92
N PRO A 240 7.67 20.65 -8.71
CA PRO A 240 8.48 21.80 -8.34
C PRO A 240 9.95 21.41 -8.27
N THR A 241 10.83 22.30 -8.76
CA THR A 241 12.28 22.08 -8.81
C THR A 241 13.03 22.81 -7.71
N GLY A 242 12.33 23.65 -6.92
CA GLY A 242 12.90 24.37 -5.78
C GLY A 242 13.39 23.44 -4.70
N ASP A 243 14.67 23.50 -4.34
CA ASP A 243 15.30 22.74 -3.28
C ASP A 243 16.04 23.67 -2.31
N SER A 244 15.90 23.46 -1.01
CA SER A 244 16.59 24.23 0.02
C SER A 244 18.08 23.90 0.10
N THR A 245 18.48 22.72 -0.37
CA THR A 245 19.86 22.23 -0.33
C THR A 245 20.65 22.68 -1.56
N THR A 246 19.98 22.71 -2.71
CA THR A 246 20.58 23.13 -3.99
C THR A 246 19.66 24.15 -4.66
N PRO A 247 19.71 25.43 -4.22
CA PRO A 247 18.80 26.46 -4.73
C PRO A 247 18.93 26.61 -6.24
N SER A 248 17.83 26.50 -6.96
CA SER A 248 17.72 26.81 -8.39
C SER A 248 16.82 28.03 -8.58
N PRO A 249 16.99 28.83 -9.63
CA PRO A 249 16.07 29.93 -9.92
C PRO A 249 14.71 29.37 -10.30
N VAL A 250 13.69 29.67 -9.48
CA VAL A 250 12.31 29.25 -9.68
C VAL A 250 11.38 30.45 -9.69
N GLU A 251 10.31 30.38 -10.46
CA GLU A 251 9.27 31.40 -10.48
C GLU A 251 8.29 31.13 -9.34
N LEU A 252 8.25 32.03 -8.36
CA LEU A 252 7.39 31.92 -7.19
C LEU A 252 6.17 32.84 -7.32
N VAL A 253 5.00 32.28 -7.09
CA VAL A 253 3.74 33.02 -7.01
C VAL A 253 3.39 33.28 -5.56
N SER A 254 3.20 34.53 -5.18
CA SER A 254 2.79 34.93 -3.83
C SER A 254 1.29 34.71 -3.64
N MET A 255 0.92 33.95 -2.63
CA MET A 255 -0.48 33.70 -2.28
C MET A 255 -1.17 34.97 -1.81
N PHE A 256 -0.45 35.86 -1.10
CA PHE A 256 -0.98 37.15 -0.68
C PHE A 256 -1.31 38.06 -1.86
N GLN A 257 -0.41 38.16 -2.85
CA GLN A 257 -0.59 39.02 -4.01
C GLN A 257 -1.72 38.55 -4.95
N THR A 258 -1.93 37.24 -5.03
CA THR A 258 -2.96 36.62 -5.88
C THR A 258 -4.30 36.41 -5.16
N GLY A 259 -4.42 36.81 -3.87
CA GLY A 259 -5.62 36.56 -3.08
C GLY A 259 -5.95 35.06 -2.98
N SER A 260 -4.93 34.23 -2.81
CA SER A 260 -5.06 32.78 -2.76
C SER A 260 -4.65 32.22 -1.40
N VAL A 261 -5.12 31.02 -1.11
CA VAL A 261 -4.82 30.27 0.12
C VAL A 261 -4.24 28.93 -0.27
N ALA A 262 -3.07 28.60 0.29
CA ALA A 262 -2.45 27.30 0.13
C ALA A 262 -2.83 26.38 1.28
N ILE A 263 -3.26 25.17 0.97
CA ILE A 263 -3.54 24.12 1.94
C ILE A 263 -2.55 22.98 1.67
N ARG A 264 -1.79 22.58 2.70
CA ARG A 264 -0.81 21.50 2.63
C ARG A 264 -1.27 20.37 3.53
N ALA A 265 -1.32 19.16 2.98
CA ALA A 265 -1.54 17.93 3.73
C ALA A 265 -0.24 17.10 3.73
N GLU A 266 0.21 16.66 4.88
CA GLU A 266 1.41 15.85 5.04
C GLU A 266 1.11 14.61 5.89
N ARG A 267 1.67 13.45 5.50
CA ARG A 267 1.62 12.21 6.26
C ARG A 267 3.00 11.57 6.31
N TRP A 268 3.40 11.16 7.49
CA TRP A 268 4.61 10.39 7.73
C TRP A 268 4.26 8.92 7.75
N ILE A 269 4.76 8.16 6.78
CA ILE A 269 4.47 6.74 6.62
C ILE A 269 5.63 6.06 5.92
N ASN A 270 5.99 4.86 6.39
CA ASN A 270 7.00 4.03 5.75
C ASN A 270 6.62 2.56 5.92
N TRP A 271 6.97 1.72 4.95
CA TRP A 271 6.74 0.28 5.00
C TRP A 271 7.92 -0.48 4.42
N ARG A 272 8.07 -1.74 4.87
CA ARG A 272 9.07 -2.65 4.35
C ARG A 272 8.67 -4.09 4.54
N ARG A 273 8.96 -4.94 3.58
CA ARG A 273 8.84 -6.39 3.74
C ARG A 273 9.88 -6.88 4.74
N ARG A 274 9.46 -7.75 5.67
CA ARG A 274 10.34 -8.47 6.58
C ARG A 274 11.21 -9.49 5.84
N ARG A 275 10.61 -10.15 4.83
CA ARG A 275 11.26 -11.16 4.01
C ARG A 275 10.74 -11.06 2.57
N THR A 276 11.57 -11.45 1.62
CA THR A 276 11.21 -11.37 0.19
C THR A 276 9.98 -12.19 -0.14
N ALA A 277 9.86 -13.38 0.47
CA ALA A 277 8.73 -14.29 0.26
C ALA A 277 7.43 -13.90 0.98
N ALA A 278 7.37 -12.73 1.63
CA ALA A 278 6.13 -12.22 2.25
C ALA A 278 5.04 -11.86 1.25
N VAL A 279 5.39 -11.76 -0.02
CA VAL A 279 4.50 -11.34 -1.11
C VAL A 279 4.69 -12.26 -2.30
N ALA A 280 3.59 -12.76 -2.87
CA ALA A 280 3.56 -13.47 -4.14
C ALA A 280 2.75 -12.64 -5.15
N VAL A 281 3.22 -12.55 -6.39
CA VAL A 281 2.63 -11.71 -7.44
C VAL A 281 2.30 -12.56 -8.67
N ILE A 282 1.07 -12.47 -9.13
CA ILE A 282 0.63 -12.97 -10.45
C ILE A 282 0.42 -11.75 -11.34
N THR A 283 1.03 -11.76 -12.51
CA THR A 283 1.02 -10.62 -13.46
C THR A 283 0.16 -10.91 -14.68
N GLY A 284 -0.39 -9.87 -15.29
CA GLY A 284 -1.22 -9.99 -16.49
C GLY A 284 -2.59 -10.62 -16.22
N VAL A 285 -3.11 -10.42 -15.02
CA VAL A 285 -4.39 -10.97 -14.59
C VAL A 285 -5.55 -10.22 -15.25
N ASN A 286 -6.36 -10.93 -16.01
CA ASN A 286 -7.57 -10.40 -16.62
C ASN A 286 -8.68 -11.48 -16.64
N TYR A 287 -9.37 -11.64 -15.54
CA TYR A 287 -10.46 -12.61 -15.43
C TYR A 287 -11.76 -12.14 -16.11
N GLY A 288 -11.84 -10.87 -16.52
CA GLY A 288 -13.01 -10.28 -17.17
C GLY A 288 -13.04 -10.44 -18.69
N SER A 289 -11.91 -10.74 -19.33
CA SER A 289 -11.92 -11.14 -20.73
C SER A 289 -12.39 -12.60 -20.77
N ALA A 290 -13.60 -12.83 -21.31
CA ALA A 290 -14.02 -14.17 -21.65
C ALA A 290 -12.92 -14.80 -22.52
N SER A 291 -12.19 -15.76 -21.99
CA SER A 291 -11.42 -16.69 -22.79
C SER A 291 -12.46 -17.40 -23.64
N GLY A 292 -12.62 -16.96 -24.89
CA GLY A 292 -13.40 -17.69 -25.85
C GLY A 292 -12.89 -19.12 -25.87
N GLY A 293 -13.74 -20.03 -25.45
CA GLY A 293 -13.52 -21.47 -25.53
C GLY A 293 -13.48 -21.95 -26.98
#